data_1b4efda7860dc1d2fd559f0fcfb88493
#
_entry.id   1b4efda7860dc1d2fd559f0fcfb88493
#
_cell.length_a   1.000
_cell.length_b   1.000
_cell.length_c   1.000
_cell.angle_alpha   90.00
_cell.angle_beta   90.00
_cell.angle_gamma   90.00
#
_symmetry.space_group_name_H-M   'P 1'
#
loop_
_entity.id
_entity.type
_entity.pdbx_description
1 polymer ?
#
loop_
_entity_poly.entity_id
_entity_poly.type
_entity_poly.pdbx_seq_one_letter_code
_entity_poly.pdbx_strand_id
1 'polypeptide(L)'
;MKKYWHIALMLFCVFMITSCGDDDEALEVDEVWKVQNEEAFQAQMLVPGFEQLSSQSNAGFILYKVLKTGESKEPIYYTSKVECYYKGTFIDGTVFDDKSFEAGAPAELTVSEMVDGFATALQNMHPGDRWEIWIPQQMGYGSAGRSASGSVIIKPY
;
A
#
# COMPACT_ATOMS: atom_id res chain seq x y z
N MET A 1 31.38 -62.66 11.27
CA MET A 1 31.29 -61.23 11.65
C MET A 1 31.16 -60.27 10.45
N LYS A 2 30.69 -60.73 9.28
CA LYS A 2 30.49 -59.87 8.11
C LYS A 2 29.01 -59.61 7.74
N LYS A 3 28.09 -60.10 8.53
CA LYS A 3 26.66 -60.12 8.19
C LYS A 3 25.89 -58.91 8.74
N TYR A 4 26.47 -58.13 9.60
CA TYR A 4 25.82 -56.94 10.22
C TYR A 4 26.35 -55.60 9.75
N TRP A 5 27.41 -55.63 8.93
CA TRP A 5 28.01 -54.40 8.38
C TRP A 5 27.06 -53.64 7.46
N HIS A 6 26.26 -54.38 6.67
CA HIS A 6 25.31 -53.78 5.75
C HIS A 6 24.09 -53.18 6.44
N ILE A 7 23.70 -53.69 7.62
CA ILE A 7 22.58 -53.16 8.40
C ILE A 7 23.00 -51.84 9.09
N ALA A 8 24.23 -51.74 9.56
CA ALA A 8 24.77 -50.51 10.14
C ALA A 8 24.93 -49.42 9.09
N LEU A 9 25.26 -49.76 7.84
CA LEU A 9 25.38 -48.79 6.73
C LEU A 9 24.03 -48.30 6.25
N MET A 10 22.97 -49.13 6.29
CA MET A 10 21.61 -48.70 5.92
C MET A 10 20.95 -47.81 6.98
N LEU A 11 21.28 -47.99 8.25
CA LEU A 11 20.75 -47.12 9.33
C LEU A 11 21.40 -45.75 9.39
N PHE A 12 22.59 -45.56 8.79
CA PHE A 12 23.28 -44.28 8.75
C PHE A 12 22.83 -43.37 7.61
N CYS A 13 22.18 -43.94 6.56
CA CYS A 13 21.67 -43.13 5.43
C CYS A 13 20.30 -42.50 5.67
N VAL A 14 19.61 -42.80 6.78
CA VAL A 14 18.26 -42.26 7.05
C VAL A 14 18.30 -40.93 7.83
N PHE A 15 19.47 -40.49 8.30
CA PHE A 15 19.59 -39.24 9.11
C PHE A 15 20.14 -38.02 8.38
N MET A 16 20.23 -38.02 7.03
CA MET A 16 20.77 -36.92 6.25
C MET A 16 19.74 -36.22 5.36
N ILE A 17 18.46 -36.21 5.73
CA ILE A 17 17.45 -35.40 5.05
C ILE A 17 16.61 -34.61 6.05
N THR A 18 17.30 -33.82 6.87
CA THR A 18 16.65 -32.73 7.59
C THR A 18 17.64 -31.57 7.66
N SER A 19 17.82 -30.88 6.57
CA SER A 19 18.31 -29.50 6.55
C SER A 19 18.09 -28.93 5.15
N CYS A 20 16.86 -28.63 4.83
CA CYS A 20 16.50 -27.44 4.10
C CYS A 20 15.61 -26.67 5.06
N GLY A 21 16.23 -25.87 5.88
CA GLY A 21 15.58 -24.71 6.43
C GLY A 21 15.58 -23.67 5.32
N ASP A 22 14.55 -23.68 4.49
CA ASP A 22 14.17 -22.48 3.76
C ASP A 22 13.59 -21.57 4.84
N ASP A 23 14.44 -20.71 5.40
CA ASP A 23 14.02 -19.53 6.13
C ASP A 23 13.46 -18.51 5.10
N ASP A 24 12.49 -18.93 4.32
CA ASP A 24 11.51 -18.03 3.75
C ASP A 24 10.64 -17.59 4.94
N GLU A 25 11.08 -16.56 5.65
CA GLU A 25 10.16 -15.70 6.39
C GLU A 25 9.24 -15.05 5.34
N ALA A 26 8.33 -15.84 4.80
CA ALA A 26 7.17 -15.30 4.13
C ALA A 26 6.51 -14.40 5.15
N LEU A 27 6.51 -13.10 4.88
CA LEU A 27 5.81 -12.12 5.69
C LEU A 27 4.40 -12.67 5.91
N GLU A 28 4.11 -13.10 7.14
CA GLU A 28 2.82 -13.68 7.49
C GLU A 28 1.80 -12.57 7.27
N VAL A 29 1.07 -12.66 6.17
CA VAL A 29 0.01 -11.70 5.85
C VAL A 29 -1.04 -11.86 6.93
N ASP A 30 -1.29 -10.82 7.70
CA ASP A 30 -2.40 -10.78 8.63
C ASP A 30 -3.71 -10.79 7.83
N GLU A 31 -4.23 -11.99 7.58
CA GLU A 31 -5.45 -12.19 6.79
C GLU A 31 -6.66 -11.50 7.44
N VAL A 32 -6.66 -11.36 8.76
CA VAL A 32 -7.74 -10.65 9.47
C VAL A 32 -7.68 -9.16 9.14
N TRP A 33 -6.49 -8.58 9.20
CA TRP A 33 -6.27 -7.18 8.85
C TRP A 33 -6.60 -6.90 7.39
N LYS A 34 -6.21 -7.80 6.48
CA LYS A 34 -6.52 -7.71 5.06
C LYS A 34 -8.04 -7.68 4.82
N VAL A 35 -8.78 -8.62 5.41
CA VAL A 35 -10.24 -8.67 5.27
C VAL A 35 -10.88 -7.39 5.81
N GLN A 36 -10.47 -6.92 6.98
CA GLN A 36 -10.99 -5.68 7.56
C GLN A 36 -10.76 -4.46 6.66
N ASN A 37 -9.60 -4.40 5.99
CA ASN A 37 -9.30 -3.32 5.06
C ASN A 37 -10.13 -3.39 3.77
N GLU A 38 -10.34 -4.58 3.24
CA GLU A 38 -11.19 -4.79 2.08
C GLU A 38 -12.65 -4.41 2.40
N GLU A 39 -13.17 -4.84 3.54
CA GLU A 39 -14.51 -4.48 4.02
C GLU A 39 -14.66 -2.97 4.23
N ALA A 40 -13.66 -2.32 4.84
CA ALA A 40 -13.67 -0.87 5.04
C ALA A 40 -13.66 -0.10 3.71
N PHE A 41 -12.87 -0.56 2.74
CA PHE A 41 -12.83 0.04 1.40
C PHE A 41 -14.18 -0.13 0.69
N GLN A 42 -14.80 -1.32 0.76
CA GLN A 42 -16.12 -1.58 0.18
C GLN A 42 -17.21 -0.72 0.86
N ALA A 43 -17.16 -0.58 2.19
CA ALA A 43 -18.07 0.28 2.91
C ALA A 43 -17.93 1.75 2.50
N GLN A 44 -16.70 2.21 2.26
CA GLN A 44 -16.42 3.58 1.82
C GLN A 44 -16.99 3.88 0.43
N MET A 45 -17.09 2.89 -0.46
CA MET A 45 -17.73 3.05 -1.77
C MET A 45 -19.21 3.45 -1.67
N LEU A 46 -19.86 3.13 -0.56
CA LEU A 46 -21.28 3.44 -0.32
C LEU A 46 -21.47 4.81 0.35
N VAL A 47 -20.38 5.46 0.77
CA VAL A 47 -20.45 6.77 1.42
C VAL A 47 -20.69 7.86 0.37
N PRO A 48 -21.74 8.69 0.51
CA PRO A 48 -22.04 9.74 -0.45
C PRO A 48 -20.87 10.73 -0.64
N GLY A 49 -20.61 11.07 -1.89
CA GLY A 49 -19.59 12.05 -2.26
C GLY A 49 -18.22 11.45 -2.57
N PHE A 50 -18.05 10.13 -2.41
CA PHE A 50 -16.89 9.43 -2.97
C PHE A 50 -17.19 8.93 -4.38
N GLU A 51 -16.20 9.04 -5.25
CA GLU A 51 -16.21 8.58 -6.62
C GLU A 51 -15.03 7.64 -6.87
N GLN A 52 -15.12 6.80 -7.90
CA GLN A 52 -14.06 5.89 -8.31
C GLN A 52 -13.18 6.55 -9.37
N LEU A 53 -11.88 6.40 -9.23
CA LEU A 53 -10.88 6.86 -10.20
C LEU A 53 -9.94 5.72 -10.56
N SER A 54 -10.05 5.25 -11.81
CA SER A 54 -9.21 4.14 -12.30
C SER A 54 -7.78 4.58 -12.57
N SER A 55 -6.83 3.71 -12.24
CA SER A 55 -5.43 3.88 -12.59
C SER A 55 -5.21 3.63 -14.09
N GLN A 56 -4.27 4.36 -14.68
CA GLN A 56 -3.81 4.12 -16.04
C GLN A 56 -2.96 2.85 -16.16
N SER A 57 -2.43 2.34 -15.05
CA SER A 57 -1.66 1.09 -14.99
C SER A 57 -2.52 -0.16 -15.04
N ASN A 58 -3.86 -0.04 -14.98
CA ASN A 58 -4.82 -1.13 -14.80
C ASN A 58 -4.69 -1.91 -13.48
N ALA A 59 -3.97 -1.38 -12.48
CA ALA A 59 -3.85 -2.01 -11.16
C ALA A 59 -5.15 -1.97 -10.34
N GLY A 60 -6.11 -1.13 -10.72
CA GLY A 60 -7.38 -0.99 -10.05
C GLY A 60 -7.89 0.45 -10.04
N PHE A 61 -8.59 0.81 -8.99
CA PHE A 61 -9.10 2.17 -8.79
C PHE A 61 -8.94 2.60 -7.33
N ILE A 62 -8.91 3.89 -7.12
CA ILE A 62 -8.99 4.54 -5.81
C ILE A 62 -10.39 5.13 -5.63
N LEU A 63 -10.76 5.41 -4.38
CA LEU A 63 -11.89 6.29 -4.09
C LEU A 63 -11.36 7.68 -3.77
N TYR A 64 -12.06 8.69 -4.26
CA TYR A 64 -11.70 10.06 -3.96
C TYR A 64 -12.93 10.92 -3.69
N LYS A 65 -12.72 11.96 -2.90
CA LYS A 65 -13.72 12.99 -2.63
C LYS A 65 -13.05 14.34 -2.69
N VAL A 66 -13.54 15.20 -3.56
CA VAL A 66 -13.05 16.59 -3.66
C VAL A 66 -13.55 17.39 -2.46
N LEU A 67 -12.62 17.86 -1.64
CA LEU A 67 -12.91 18.72 -0.47
C LEU A 67 -12.81 20.20 -0.82
N LYS A 68 -11.90 20.54 -1.75
CA LYS A 68 -11.70 21.89 -2.27
C LYS A 68 -11.13 21.78 -3.69
N THR A 69 -11.59 22.63 -4.58
CA THR A 69 -11.01 22.82 -5.92
C THR A 69 -10.10 24.03 -5.90
N GLY A 70 -8.87 23.87 -6.41
CA GLY A 70 -7.91 24.94 -6.60
C GLY A 70 -8.28 25.85 -7.77
N GLU A 71 -7.58 26.96 -7.87
CA GLU A 71 -7.77 27.92 -8.97
C GLU A 71 -6.92 27.58 -10.19
N SER A 72 -5.82 26.85 -9.99
CA SER A 72 -4.93 26.43 -11.08
C SER A 72 -5.60 25.40 -11.98
N LYS A 73 -5.20 25.42 -13.24
CA LYS A 73 -5.56 24.40 -14.25
C LYS A 73 -4.33 23.71 -14.81
N GLU A 74 -3.17 23.94 -14.19
CA GLU A 74 -1.94 23.29 -14.60
C GLU A 74 -2.02 21.78 -14.34
N PRO A 75 -1.78 20.95 -15.36
CA PRO A 75 -1.83 19.50 -15.19
C PRO A 75 -0.60 19.01 -14.42
N ILE A 76 -0.80 18.00 -13.60
CA ILE A 76 0.28 17.26 -12.93
C ILE A 76 0.53 15.98 -13.72
N TYR A 77 1.73 15.85 -14.27
CA TYR A 77 2.14 14.69 -15.06
C TYR A 77 2.81 13.63 -14.18
N TYR A 78 2.90 12.40 -14.66
CA TYR A 78 3.60 11.29 -14.00
C TYR A 78 5.05 11.62 -13.64
N THR A 79 5.73 12.44 -14.44
CA THR A 79 7.12 12.88 -14.21
C THR A 79 7.23 14.19 -13.42
N SER A 80 6.13 14.79 -13.01
CA SER A 80 6.14 16.05 -12.27
C SER A 80 6.73 15.89 -10.88
N LYS A 81 7.38 16.96 -10.41
CA LYS A 81 7.68 17.17 -8.98
C LYS A 81 6.63 18.09 -8.42
N VAL A 82 6.11 17.77 -7.25
CA VAL A 82 5.06 18.54 -6.58
C VAL A 82 5.43 18.76 -5.12
N GLU A 83 5.01 19.89 -4.57
CA GLU A 83 4.96 20.11 -3.13
C GLU A 83 3.55 19.76 -2.66
N CYS A 84 3.45 18.87 -1.68
CA CYS A 84 2.18 18.34 -1.21
C CYS A 84 2.15 18.26 0.32
N TYR A 85 1.07 18.77 0.89
CA TYR A 85 0.71 18.46 2.27
C TYR A 85 -0.18 17.23 2.28
N TYR A 86 0.09 16.25 3.13
CA TYR A 86 -0.75 15.07 3.28
C TYR A 86 -0.66 14.48 4.69
N LYS A 87 -1.64 13.66 5.01
CA LYS A 87 -1.65 12.83 6.21
C LYS A 87 -2.16 11.45 5.84
N GLY A 88 -1.31 10.45 6.02
CA GLY A 88 -1.63 9.05 5.78
C GLY A 88 -2.10 8.38 7.07
N THR A 89 -3.26 7.72 7.02
CA THR A 89 -3.81 6.95 8.14
C THR A 89 -4.25 5.58 7.67
N PHE A 90 -4.14 4.59 8.54
CA PHE A 90 -4.80 3.30 8.36
C PHE A 90 -6.29 3.39 8.70
N ILE A 91 -7.04 2.32 8.44
CA ILE A 91 -8.49 2.26 8.70
C ILE A 91 -8.84 2.43 10.18
N ASP A 92 -7.95 2.05 11.08
CA ASP A 92 -8.09 2.22 12.53
C ASP A 92 -7.79 3.64 13.01
N GLY A 93 -7.40 4.54 12.09
CA GLY A 93 -7.02 5.92 12.40
C GLY A 93 -5.56 6.12 12.79
N THR A 94 -4.76 5.05 12.87
CA THR A 94 -3.33 5.15 13.14
C THR A 94 -2.63 5.91 12.02
N VAL A 95 -1.90 6.97 12.39
CA VAL A 95 -1.12 7.79 11.46
C VAL A 95 0.19 7.08 11.16
N PHE A 96 0.47 6.81 9.89
CA PHE A 96 1.74 6.21 9.47
C PHE A 96 2.68 7.22 8.80
N ASP A 97 2.15 8.31 8.24
CA ASP A 97 2.95 9.41 7.71
C ASP A 97 2.17 10.73 7.85
N ASP A 98 2.85 11.77 8.34
CA ASP A 98 2.26 13.09 8.56
C ASP A 98 3.17 14.17 7.98
N LYS A 99 2.74 14.72 6.86
CA LYS A 99 3.25 15.92 6.20
C LYS A 99 2.13 16.93 6.07
N SER A 100 1.27 17.02 7.08
CA SER A 100 0.19 17.99 7.12
C SER A 100 0.72 19.41 7.31
N PHE A 101 -0.14 20.38 7.05
CA PHE A 101 0.20 21.79 7.26
C PHE A 101 0.59 22.07 8.72
N GLU A 102 -0.04 21.40 9.66
CA GLU A 102 0.25 21.48 11.08
C GLU A 102 1.61 20.86 11.44
N ALA A 103 2.07 19.89 10.65
CA ALA A 103 3.40 19.28 10.84
C ALA A 103 4.55 20.18 10.34
N GLY A 104 4.26 21.23 9.57
CA GLY A 104 5.20 22.27 9.16
C GLY A 104 5.41 22.38 7.66
N ALA A 105 6.47 21.79 7.10
CA ALA A 105 6.81 21.94 5.69
C ALA A 105 6.11 20.88 4.82
N PRO A 106 5.74 21.23 3.57
CA PRO A 106 5.25 20.27 2.60
C PRO A 106 6.34 19.24 2.25
N ALA A 107 5.92 18.07 1.80
CA ALA A 107 6.82 17.11 1.18
C ALA A 107 7.04 17.47 -0.30
N GLU A 108 8.29 17.44 -0.74
CA GLU A 108 8.63 17.43 -2.16
C GLU A 108 8.56 16.00 -2.67
N LEU A 109 7.69 15.74 -3.63
CA LEU A 109 7.42 14.42 -4.15
C LEU A 109 7.62 14.38 -5.67
N THR A 110 8.19 13.28 -6.18
CA THR A 110 8.14 12.95 -7.60
C THR A 110 6.97 11.99 -7.81
N VAL A 111 6.01 12.33 -8.66
CA VAL A 111 4.78 11.54 -8.83
C VAL A 111 5.08 10.09 -9.20
N SER A 112 6.07 9.85 -10.06
CA SER A 112 6.47 8.51 -10.50
C SER A 112 7.10 7.62 -9.42
N GLU A 113 7.47 8.19 -8.27
CA GLU A 113 8.07 7.47 -7.13
C GLU A 113 7.02 7.11 -6.07
N MET A 114 5.77 7.55 -6.26
CA MET A 114 4.69 7.29 -5.33
C MET A 114 4.01 5.96 -5.64
N VAL A 115 3.34 5.40 -4.62
CA VAL A 115 2.46 4.25 -4.84
C VAL A 115 1.40 4.57 -5.87
N ASP A 116 0.98 3.58 -6.65
CA ASP A 116 0.14 3.78 -7.84
C ASP A 116 -1.16 4.54 -7.54
N GLY A 117 -1.78 4.25 -6.41
CA GLY A 117 -3.00 4.96 -5.99
C GLY A 117 -2.78 6.44 -5.71
N PHE A 118 -1.65 6.80 -5.09
CA PHE A 118 -1.33 8.21 -4.84
C PHE A 118 -0.92 8.93 -6.13
N ALA A 119 -0.10 8.29 -6.97
CA ALA A 119 0.25 8.81 -8.28
C ALA A 119 -1.00 9.03 -9.15
N THR A 120 -1.98 8.11 -9.09
CA THR A 120 -3.26 8.24 -9.80
C THR A 120 -4.03 9.47 -9.32
N ALA A 121 -4.12 9.70 -8.01
CA ALA A 121 -4.76 10.90 -7.48
C ALA A 121 -4.07 12.18 -7.95
N LEU A 122 -2.76 12.27 -7.75
CA LEU A 122 -1.98 13.47 -8.10
C LEU A 122 -2.11 13.85 -9.58
N GLN A 123 -2.09 12.88 -10.49
CA GLN A 123 -2.24 13.14 -11.94
C GLN A 123 -3.63 13.65 -12.34
N ASN A 124 -4.62 13.53 -11.47
CA ASN A 124 -5.97 14.02 -11.70
C ASN A 124 -6.32 15.26 -10.86
N MET A 125 -5.39 15.70 -10.02
CA MET A 125 -5.48 16.92 -9.25
C MET A 125 -4.79 18.08 -9.95
N HIS A 126 -5.12 19.30 -9.49
CA HIS A 126 -4.43 20.53 -9.88
C HIS A 126 -3.85 21.21 -8.64
N PRO A 127 -2.84 22.07 -8.79
CA PRO A 127 -2.32 22.83 -7.67
C PRO A 127 -3.42 23.62 -6.95
N GLY A 128 -3.49 23.46 -5.62
CA GLY A 128 -4.51 24.04 -4.76
C GLY A 128 -5.74 23.18 -4.51
N ASP A 129 -5.86 22.05 -5.20
CA ASP A 129 -6.90 21.06 -4.89
C ASP A 129 -6.64 20.42 -3.52
N ARG A 130 -7.73 20.03 -2.87
CA ARG A 130 -7.72 19.22 -1.65
C ARG A 130 -8.68 18.05 -1.79
N TRP A 131 -8.15 16.84 -1.72
CA TRP A 131 -8.94 15.63 -1.83
C TRP A 131 -8.78 14.76 -0.58
N GLU A 132 -9.78 13.97 -0.30
CA GLU A 132 -9.69 12.79 0.53
C GLU A 132 -9.65 11.58 -0.40
N ILE A 133 -8.65 10.72 -0.23
CA ILE A 133 -8.48 9.54 -1.08
C ILE A 133 -8.38 8.27 -0.23
N TRP A 134 -8.92 7.18 -0.75
CA TRP A 134 -8.77 5.85 -0.20
C TRP A 134 -8.08 4.97 -1.22
N ILE A 135 -6.98 4.37 -0.82
CA ILE A 135 -6.11 3.57 -1.68
C ILE A 135 -6.21 2.12 -1.22
N PRO A 136 -6.72 1.21 -2.06
CA PRO A 136 -6.77 -0.21 -1.73
C PRO A 136 -5.35 -0.79 -1.76
N GLN A 137 -5.16 -1.91 -1.08
CA GLN A 137 -3.87 -2.55 -0.88
C GLN A 137 -3.06 -2.72 -2.17
N GLN A 138 -3.69 -3.22 -3.24
CA GLN A 138 -3.03 -3.49 -4.52
C GLN A 138 -2.50 -2.23 -5.23
N MET A 139 -3.01 -1.07 -4.90
CA MET A 139 -2.55 0.22 -5.41
C MET A 139 -1.71 1.00 -4.40
N GLY A 140 -1.49 0.44 -3.22
CA GLY A 140 -0.64 0.95 -2.16
C GLY A 140 0.66 0.15 -2.05
N TYR A 141 0.98 -0.27 -0.84
CA TYR A 141 2.22 -0.99 -0.56
C TYR A 141 2.15 -2.51 -0.78
N GLY A 142 1.00 -3.03 -1.20
CA GLY A 142 0.79 -4.46 -1.41
C GLY A 142 1.02 -5.30 -0.14
N SER A 143 1.23 -6.59 -0.32
CA SER A 143 1.53 -7.53 0.76
C SER A 143 2.96 -7.42 1.30
N ALA A 144 3.85 -6.73 0.58
CA ALA A 144 5.24 -6.52 0.97
C ALA A 144 5.45 -5.23 1.81
N GLY A 145 4.40 -4.44 2.02
CA GLY A 145 4.46 -3.20 2.79
C GLY A 145 4.64 -3.46 4.28
N ARG A 146 5.12 -2.43 4.99
CA ARG A 146 5.19 -2.39 6.45
C ARG A 146 3.78 -2.52 7.01
N SER A 147 3.47 -3.69 7.58
CA SER A 147 2.14 -4.04 8.01
C SER A 147 1.15 -4.13 6.84
N ALA A 148 0.46 -5.24 6.78
CA ALA A 148 -0.55 -5.56 5.79
C ALA A 148 -1.37 -4.32 5.46
N SER A 149 -1.03 -3.75 4.35
CA SER A 149 -1.46 -2.45 3.92
C SER A 149 -2.96 -2.42 3.78
N GLY A 150 -3.53 -1.70 4.67
CA GLY A 150 -4.92 -1.36 4.59
C GLY A 150 -5.18 -0.27 3.56
N SER A 151 -6.41 0.14 3.49
CA SER A 151 -6.78 1.36 2.80
C SER A 151 -6.09 2.54 3.47
N VAL A 152 -5.42 3.35 2.67
CA VAL A 152 -4.73 4.55 3.13
C VAL A 152 -5.62 5.75 2.84
N ILE A 153 -5.88 6.56 3.85
CA ILE A 153 -6.54 7.83 3.67
C ILE A 153 -5.47 8.91 3.58
N ILE A 154 -5.35 9.54 2.43
CA ILE A 154 -4.46 10.67 2.23
C ILE A 154 -5.32 11.91 2.03
N LYS A 155 -5.04 12.95 2.79
CA LYS A 155 -5.71 14.25 2.69
C LYS A 155 -4.67 15.27 2.24
N PRO A 156 -4.47 15.47 0.94
CA PRO A 156 -3.63 16.58 0.47
C PRO A 156 -4.26 17.92 0.86
N TYR A 157 -3.46 18.86 1.30
CA TYR A 157 -3.91 20.20 1.69
C TYR A 157 -3.54 21.21 0.63
#